data_b60ac913c832f0dff6c0cf44c8bb13f6
#
_entry.id   b60ac913c832f0dff6c0cf44c8bb13f6
#
_cell.length_a   1.000
_cell.length_b   1.000
_cell.length_c   1.000
_cell.angle_alpha   90.00
_cell.angle_beta   90.00
_cell.angle_gamma   90.00
#
_symmetry.space_group_name_H-M   'P 1'
#
loop_
_entity.id
_entity.type
_entity.pdbx_description
1 polymer ?
#
loop_
_entity_poly.entity_id
_entity_poly.type
_entity_poly.pdbx_seq_one_letter_code
_entity_poly.pdbx_strand_id
1 'polypeptide(L)'
;MAFEPMVRYLRLWDMNEEGIVESRTGDWYWFDHLYNQDKIVLENTWYYMALSFAKRVGECLSRLEYHDFLTNRMASMEQKFEEHFWKGNYYGVGEIVDERANALAVLSGLAKREHYEDIKKILITTYNCTPYMEVYVSEALFKMGYTRSAFRRIMNRYMPLIQNENATLWEDFAILGTRNHAWSGGPMTLFYRYLAGVKIDCGEKVVYLCPDFTIIREQKYSMQVAGGILQVEMICEENVLQIKIDNKTPYQVRIEKINLPEGMEEDILRQLPMVF
;
A
#
# COMPACT_ATOMS: atom_id res chain seq x y z
N MET A 1 12.68 -24.78 -2.24
CA MET A 1 11.59 -23.91 -1.75
C MET A 1 12.19 -22.63 -1.19
N ALA A 2 11.66 -21.46 -1.52
CA ALA A 2 12.28 -20.16 -1.20
C ALA A 2 12.19 -19.73 0.30
N PHE A 3 11.35 -20.40 1.10
CA PHE A 3 11.06 -19.99 2.49
C PHE A 3 12.30 -20.03 3.40
N GLU A 4 13.02 -21.14 3.39
CA GLU A 4 14.21 -21.29 4.24
C GLU A 4 15.35 -20.31 3.89
N PRO A 5 15.70 -20.07 2.61
CA PRO A 5 16.61 -18.99 2.24
C PRO A 5 16.16 -17.60 2.72
N MET A 6 14.87 -17.30 2.66
CA MET A 6 14.31 -16.04 3.16
C MET A 6 14.54 -15.89 4.67
N VAL A 7 14.25 -16.91 5.47
CA VAL A 7 14.48 -16.86 6.92
C VAL A 7 15.98 -16.77 7.25
N ARG A 8 16.83 -17.49 6.52
CA ARG A 8 18.29 -17.37 6.67
C ARG A 8 18.75 -15.95 6.41
N TYR A 9 18.25 -15.28 5.36
CA TYR A 9 18.58 -13.89 5.06
C TYR A 9 18.14 -12.95 6.19
N LEU A 10 16.92 -13.12 6.72
CA LEU A 10 16.44 -12.31 7.85
C LEU A 10 17.29 -12.49 9.13
N ARG A 11 17.92 -13.64 9.32
CA ARG A 11 18.82 -13.89 10.44
C ARG A 11 20.18 -13.21 10.32
N LEU A 12 20.55 -12.73 9.13
CA LEU A 12 21.78 -11.99 8.93
C LEU A 12 21.72 -10.56 9.47
N TRP A 13 20.52 -10.08 9.81
CA TRP A 13 20.34 -8.76 10.38
C TRP A 13 20.54 -8.80 11.89
N ASP A 14 21.51 -8.06 12.38
CA ASP A 14 21.74 -7.93 13.81
C ASP A 14 20.68 -6.99 14.41
N MET A 15 20.25 -7.33 15.61
CA MET A 15 19.31 -6.51 16.38
C MET A 15 20.03 -6.11 17.66
N ASN A 16 20.09 -4.81 17.92
CA ASN A 16 20.74 -4.26 19.11
C ASN A 16 19.87 -4.44 20.36
N GLU A 17 20.40 -4.03 21.53
CA GLU A 17 19.72 -4.12 22.82
C GLU A 17 18.44 -3.27 22.90
N GLU A 18 18.34 -2.26 22.02
CA GLU A 18 17.16 -1.39 21.88
C GLU A 18 16.06 -2.02 21.01
N GLY A 19 16.26 -3.23 20.51
CA GLY A 19 15.26 -3.95 19.69
C GLY A 19 15.14 -3.43 18.26
N ILE A 20 16.16 -2.77 17.75
CA ILE A 20 16.24 -2.17 16.43
C ILE A 20 17.27 -2.92 15.62
N VAL A 21 16.97 -3.17 14.33
CA VAL A 21 17.97 -3.75 13.44
C VAL A 21 18.99 -2.71 12.99
N GLU A 22 20.24 -3.15 12.96
CA GLU A 22 21.36 -2.34 12.51
C GLU A 22 21.53 -2.45 10.98
N SER A 23 21.96 -1.33 10.39
CA SER A 23 22.24 -1.28 8.95
C SER A 23 23.35 -2.26 8.59
N ARG A 24 23.10 -3.10 7.58
CA ARG A 24 24.10 -4.01 7.06
C ARG A 24 25.02 -3.31 6.08
N THR A 25 26.29 -3.66 6.13
CA THR A 25 27.28 -3.21 5.14
C THR A 25 27.29 -4.15 3.92
N GLY A 26 27.49 -3.60 2.73
CA GLY A 26 27.64 -4.35 1.49
C GLY A 26 26.34 -4.72 0.78
N ASP A 27 25.19 -4.43 1.36
CA ASP A 27 23.91 -4.59 0.70
C ASP A 27 23.53 -3.33 -0.09
N TRP A 28 22.70 -3.52 -1.11
CA TRP A 28 22.14 -2.41 -1.88
C TRP A 28 20.88 -1.88 -1.19
N TYR A 29 20.76 -0.55 -1.09
CA TYR A 29 19.61 0.10 -0.47
C TYR A 29 18.48 0.29 -1.50
N TRP A 30 17.46 -0.54 -1.41
CA TRP A 30 16.29 -0.51 -2.30
C TRP A 30 15.15 0.36 -1.75
N PHE A 31 15.48 1.54 -1.17
CA PHE A 31 14.46 2.45 -0.67
C PHE A 31 14.06 3.52 -1.69
N ASP A 32 15.05 4.06 -2.36
CA ASP A 32 15.00 5.07 -3.40
C ASP A 32 16.45 5.46 -3.76
N HIS A 33 16.64 6.15 -4.87
CA HIS A 33 17.96 6.69 -5.23
C HIS A 33 18.11 8.18 -4.89
N LEU A 34 17.04 8.84 -4.39
CA LEU A 34 17.07 10.24 -4.02
C LEU A 34 17.66 10.46 -2.61
N TYR A 35 18.09 11.69 -2.36
CA TYR A 35 18.67 12.12 -1.08
C TYR A 35 17.61 12.27 0.02
N ASN A 36 18.05 12.68 1.22
CA ASN A 36 17.22 12.93 2.39
C ASN A 36 16.43 11.69 2.84
N GLN A 37 17.10 10.56 2.89
CA GLN A 37 16.54 9.30 3.37
C GLN A 37 16.85 9.09 4.84
N ASP A 38 15.84 8.72 5.61
CA ASP A 38 16.03 8.15 6.95
C ASP A 38 16.21 6.62 6.83
N LYS A 39 17.43 6.21 6.53
CA LYS A 39 17.75 4.81 6.26
C LYS A 39 17.41 3.89 7.41
N ILE A 40 17.60 4.33 8.65
CA ILE A 40 17.39 3.50 9.84
C ILE A 40 15.90 3.17 9.98
N VAL A 41 15.02 4.17 9.86
CA VAL A 41 13.58 3.92 9.92
C VAL A 41 13.12 3.09 8.71
N LEU A 42 13.63 3.37 7.51
CA LEU A 42 13.30 2.61 6.30
C LEU A 42 13.70 1.13 6.42
N GLU A 43 14.93 0.85 6.88
CA GLU A 43 15.41 -0.52 7.09
C GLU A 43 14.56 -1.27 8.12
N ASN A 44 14.29 -0.63 9.26
CA ASN A 44 13.49 -1.25 10.31
C ASN A 44 12.06 -1.55 9.87
N THR A 45 11.41 -0.63 9.17
CA THR A 45 10.05 -0.85 8.67
C THR A 45 9.99 -1.95 7.59
N TRP A 46 10.93 -1.97 6.65
CA TRP A 46 11.03 -3.04 5.65
C TRP A 46 11.35 -4.39 6.28
N TYR A 47 12.28 -4.41 7.24
CA TYR A 47 12.62 -5.64 7.96
C TYR A 47 11.41 -6.20 8.71
N TYR A 48 10.67 -5.36 9.42
CA TYR A 48 9.44 -5.77 10.11
C TYR A 48 8.40 -6.33 9.13
N MET A 49 8.19 -5.69 7.99
CA MET A 49 7.27 -6.19 6.96
C MET A 49 7.73 -7.55 6.41
N ALA A 50 9.04 -7.73 6.23
CA ALA A 50 9.61 -9.00 5.78
C ALA A 50 9.46 -10.12 6.83
N LEU A 51 9.64 -9.82 8.12
CA LEU A 51 9.35 -10.76 9.22
C LEU A 51 7.87 -11.17 9.23
N SER A 52 6.96 -10.20 9.12
CA SER A 52 5.52 -10.44 9.08
C SER A 52 5.12 -11.31 7.89
N PHE A 53 5.68 -11.04 6.72
CA PHE A 53 5.46 -11.88 5.54
C PHE A 53 6.01 -13.29 5.73
N ALA A 54 7.25 -13.43 6.23
CA ALA A 54 7.87 -14.72 6.51
C ALA A 54 7.05 -15.55 7.52
N LYS A 55 6.55 -14.91 8.58
CA LYS A 55 5.70 -15.56 9.58
C LYS A 55 4.43 -16.14 8.92
N ARG A 56 3.71 -15.34 8.14
CA ARG A 56 2.50 -15.78 7.43
C ARG A 56 2.78 -16.94 6.46
N VAL A 57 3.87 -16.86 5.69
CA VAL A 57 4.28 -17.95 4.79
C VAL A 57 4.62 -19.21 5.58
N GLY A 58 5.34 -19.08 6.71
CA GLY A 58 5.67 -20.21 7.59
C GLY A 58 4.41 -20.89 8.13
N GLU A 59 3.42 -20.13 8.59
CA GLU A 59 2.12 -20.64 9.04
C GLU A 59 1.38 -21.38 7.92
N CYS A 60 1.28 -20.80 6.72
CA CYS A 60 0.65 -21.45 5.57
C CYS A 60 1.35 -22.74 5.13
N LEU A 61 2.67 -22.83 5.31
CA LEU A 61 3.46 -24.02 4.98
C LEU A 61 3.61 -25.01 6.14
N SER A 62 3.02 -24.73 7.31
CA SER A 62 3.20 -25.48 8.56
C SER A 62 4.69 -25.61 8.99
N ARG A 63 5.49 -24.58 8.68
CA ARG A 63 6.92 -24.50 9.02
C ARG A 63 7.11 -23.71 10.32
N LEU A 64 6.70 -24.31 11.44
CA LEU A 64 6.65 -23.64 12.74
C LEU A 64 8.01 -23.54 13.45
N GLU A 65 9.03 -24.23 12.99
CA GLU A 65 10.38 -24.22 13.56
C GLU A 65 11.06 -22.83 13.56
N TYR A 66 10.54 -21.90 12.79
CA TYR A 66 11.04 -20.51 12.74
C TYR A 66 10.13 -19.51 13.45
N HIS A 67 8.99 -19.96 13.96
CA HIS A 67 7.95 -19.11 14.50
C HIS A 67 8.46 -18.22 15.65
N ASP A 68 9.18 -18.81 16.61
CA ASP A 68 9.70 -18.08 17.77
C ASP A 68 10.68 -16.99 17.36
N PHE A 69 11.60 -17.28 16.43
CA PHE A 69 12.53 -16.27 15.91
C PHE A 69 11.79 -15.09 15.30
N LEU A 70 10.82 -15.34 14.44
CA LEU A 70 10.07 -14.31 13.74
C LEU A 70 9.22 -13.49 14.71
N THR A 71 8.50 -14.16 15.60
CA THR A 71 7.59 -13.53 16.57
C THR A 71 8.34 -12.71 17.61
N ASN A 72 9.44 -13.22 18.17
CA ASN A 72 10.20 -12.50 19.18
C ASN A 72 10.83 -11.23 18.62
N ARG A 73 11.36 -11.28 17.38
CA ARG A 73 11.89 -10.08 16.74
C ARG A 73 10.79 -9.05 16.45
N MET A 74 9.65 -9.47 15.92
CA MET A 74 8.52 -8.57 15.71
C MET A 74 8.05 -7.92 17.02
N ALA A 75 7.87 -8.70 18.07
CA ALA A 75 7.43 -8.19 19.38
C ALA A 75 8.42 -7.17 19.99
N SER A 76 9.74 -7.42 19.85
CA SER A 76 10.76 -6.47 20.27
C SER A 76 10.63 -5.13 19.52
N MET A 77 10.47 -5.18 18.19
CA MET A 77 10.31 -3.97 17.37
C MET A 77 9.00 -3.23 17.70
N GLU A 78 7.88 -3.94 17.83
CA GLU A 78 6.58 -3.36 18.20
C GLU A 78 6.64 -2.60 19.52
N GLN A 79 7.34 -3.15 20.51
CA GLN A 79 7.50 -2.53 21.81
C GLN A 79 8.35 -1.27 21.77
N LYS A 80 9.38 -1.22 20.91
CA LYS A 80 10.42 -0.20 20.96
C LYS A 80 10.31 0.87 19.86
N PHE A 81 9.59 0.58 18.77
CA PHE A 81 9.55 1.43 17.59
C PHE A 81 9.09 2.86 17.90
N GLU A 82 8.04 3.00 18.69
CA GLU A 82 7.48 4.30 19.07
C GLU A 82 8.46 5.12 19.91
N GLU A 83 9.00 4.50 20.97
CA GLU A 83 9.95 5.14 21.89
C GLU A 83 11.18 5.66 21.15
N HIS A 84 11.64 4.89 20.16
CA HIS A 84 12.89 5.17 19.48
C HIS A 84 12.74 6.19 18.34
N PHE A 85 11.68 6.07 17.54
CA PHE A 85 11.55 6.80 16.27
C PHE A 85 10.53 7.95 16.29
N TRP A 86 9.57 7.99 17.23
CA TRP A 86 8.61 9.08 17.26
C TRP A 86 9.21 10.36 17.84
N LYS A 87 9.22 11.45 17.04
CA LYS A 87 9.79 12.76 17.39
C LYS A 87 8.71 13.81 17.72
N GLY A 88 7.51 13.36 18.07
CA GLY A 88 6.39 14.24 18.43
C GLY A 88 5.48 14.59 17.26
N ASN A 89 5.96 14.56 16.02
CA ASN A 89 5.18 14.85 14.82
C ASN A 89 5.63 14.07 13.57
N TYR A 90 6.67 13.23 13.67
CA TYR A 90 7.13 12.34 12.61
C TYR A 90 7.93 11.17 13.18
N TYR A 91 8.03 10.08 12.41
CA TYR A 91 8.97 8.98 12.66
C TYR A 91 10.31 9.30 11.96
N GLY A 92 11.39 9.30 12.74
CA GLY A 92 12.74 9.61 12.25
C GLY A 92 13.82 9.41 13.28
N VAL A 93 15.10 9.44 12.87
CA VAL A 93 16.26 9.36 13.77
C VAL A 93 16.86 10.73 14.05
N GLY A 94 16.86 11.62 13.08
CA GLY A 94 17.44 12.97 13.20
C GLY A 94 16.45 14.06 12.85
N GLU A 95 16.94 15.12 12.22
CA GLU A 95 16.11 16.24 11.76
C GLU A 95 15.49 16.01 10.37
N ILE A 96 15.84 14.88 9.71
CA ILE A 96 15.32 14.55 8.38
C ILE A 96 13.89 14.04 8.53
N VAL A 97 12.94 14.79 7.95
CA VAL A 97 11.56 14.35 7.82
C VAL A 97 11.41 13.63 6.49
N ASP A 98 11.52 12.30 6.51
CA ASP A 98 11.39 11.46 5.32
C ASP A 98 9.96 10.93 5.17
N GLU A 99 9.28 11.34 4.10
CA GLU A 99 7.91 10.87 3.80
C GLU A 99 7.83 9.36 3.56
N ARG A 100 8.90 8.74 3.01
CA ARG A 100 8.98 7.29 2.75
C ARG A 100 9.01 6.52 4.06
N ALA A 101 9.84 6.96 5.02
CA ALA A 101 9.94 6.38 6.35
C ALA A 101 8.59 6.44 7.09
N ASN A 102 7.92 7.59 7.07
CA ASN A 102 6.62 7.78 7.69
C ASN A 102 5.51 6.96 7.00
N ALA A 103 5.53 6.86 5.68
CA ALA A 103 4.62 6.00 4.93
C ALA A 103 4.82 4.51 5.27
N LEU A 104 6.07 4.05 5.31
CA LEU A 104 6.37 2.65 5.66
C LEU A 104 6.05 2.33 7.12
N ALA A 105 6.19 3.27 8.05
CA ALA A 105 5.74 3.10 9.42
C ALA A 105 4.21 2.81 9.48
N VAL A 106 3.42 3.49 8.65
CA VAL A 106 1.98 3.20 8.50
C VAL A 106 1.74 1.85 7.85
N LEU A 107 2.44 1.55 6.77
CA LEU A 107 2.22 0.32 5.99
C LEU A 107 2.65 -0.93 6.74
N SER A 108 3.73 -0.87 7.50
CA SER A 108 4.17 -1.94 8.39
C SER A 108 3.17 -2.20 9.53
N GLY A 109 2.42 -1.21 9.95
CA GLY A 109 1.53 -1.26 11.11
C GLY A 109 2.21 -0.85 12.43
N LEU A 110 3.46 -0.37 12.37
CA LEU A 110 4.20 0.11 13.53
C LEU A 110 3.78 1.52 13.94
N ALA A 111 3.29 2.35 13.00
CA ALA A 111 2.75 3.67 13.33
C ALA A 111 1.43 3.57 14.10
N LYS A 112 1.31 4.31 15.18
CA LYS A 112 0.07 4.42 15.95
C LYS A 112 -0.96 5.29 15.21
N ARG A 113 -2.24 4.94 15.34
CA ARG A 113 -3.33 5.68 14.68
C ARG A 113 -3.45 7.13 15.15
N GLU A 114 -3.08 7.42 16.40
CA GLU A 114 -3.10 8.77 16.98
C GLU A 114 -2.17 9.74 16.24
N HIS A 115 -1.18 9.24 15.54
CA HIS A 115 -0.20 10.02 14.75
C HIS A 115 -0.60 10.24 13.28
N TYR A 116 -1.70 9.66 12.84
CA TYR A 116 -2.08 9.67 11.42
C TYR A 116 -2.29 11.08 10.84
N GLU A 117 -2.79 12.03 11.64
CA GLU A 117 -2.95 13.42 11.17
C GLU A 117 -1.61 14.12 10.95
N ASP A 118 -0.60 13.88 11.79
CA ASP A 118 0.73 14.46 11.61
C ASP A 118 1.46 13.80 10.45
N ILE A 119 1.38 12.47 10.35
CA ILE A 119 1.93 11.73 9.20
C ILE A 119 1.28 12.21 7.90
N LYS A 120 -0.04 12.35 7.84
CA LYS A 120 -0.75 12.88 6.68
C LYS A 120 -0.18 14.23 6.23
N LYS A 121 0.06 15.17 7.18
CA LYS A 121 0.64 16.48 6.85
C LYS A 121 1.95 16.32 6.11
N ILE A 122 2.83 15.42 6.57
CA ILE A 122 4.09 15.11 5.89
C ILE A 122 3.81 14.58 4.48
N LEU A 123 2.97 13.54 4.37
CA LEU A 123 2.73 12.87 3.11
C LEU A 123 2.01 13.74 2.05
N ILE A 124 1.36 14.84 2.42
CA ILE A 124 0.73 15.76 1.47
C ILE A 124 1.54 17.00 1.16
N THR A 125 2.65 17.23 1.87
CA THR A 125 3.48 18.44 1.71
C THR A 125 4.90 18.16 1.24
N THR A 126 5.40 16.94 1.43
CA THR A 126 6.74 16.50 0.98
C THR A 126 6.62 15.68 -0.30
N TYR A 127 7.55 15.89 -1.25
CA TYR A 127 7.55 15.29 -2.58
C TYR A 127 8.97 14.88 -2.98
N ASN A 128 9.69 14.21 -2.09
CA ASN A 128 11.10 13.84 -2.26
C ASN A 128 11.31 12.42 -2.81
N CYS A 129 10.27 11.61 -2.96
CA CYS A 129 10.41 10.26 -3.47
C CYS A 129 10.24 10.18 -5.00
N THR A 130 10.85 9.15 -5.59
CA THR A 130 10.64 8.78 -7.00
C THR A 130 9.29 8.06 -7.18
N PRO A 131 8.84 7.81 -8.42
CA PRO A 131 7.64 6.99 -8.69
C PRO A 131 7.68 5.61 -8.02
N TYR A 132 8.87 5.03 -7.79
CA TYR A 132 9.01 3.76 -7.07
C TYR A 132 8.46 3.83 -5.64
N MET A 133 8.87 4.83 -4.87
CA MET A 133 8.41 4.99 -3.48
C MET A 133 7.09 5.76 -3.37
N GLU A 134 6.68 6.46 -4.41
CA GLU A 134 5.39 7.17 -4.44
C GLU A 134 4.20 6.24 -4.25
N VAL A 135 4.28 5.00 -4.73
CA VAL A 135 3.22 4.01 -4.52
C VAL A 135 3.01 3.72 -3.03
N TYR A 136 4.07 3.61 -2.25
CA TYR A 136 3.97 3.35 -0.80
C TYR A 136 3.47 4.58 -0.05
N VAL A 137 3.93 5.77 -0.44
CA VAL A 137 3.45 7.03 0.16
C VAL A 137 1.96 7.23 -0.08
N SER A 138 1.52 7.02 -1.31
CA SER A 138 0.09 7.11 -1.66
C SER A 138 -0.73 5.98 -1.02
N GLU A 139 -0.20 4.76 -0.94
CA GLU A 139 -0.86 3.64 -0.27
C GLU A 139 -1.06 3.89 1.22
N ALA A 140 -0.08 4.51 1.90
CA ALA A 140 -0.22 4.87 3.30
C ALA A 140 -1.38 5.85 3.53
N LEU A 141 -1.55 6.85 2.65
CA LEU A 141 -2.69 7.77 2.71
C LEU A 141 -4.03 7.03 2.53
N PHE A 142 -4.13 6.11 1.58
CA PHE A 142 -5.32 5.27 1.41
C PHE A 142 -5.58 4.41 2.66
N LYS A 143 -4.55 3.75 3.19
CA LYS A 143 -4.65 2.88 4.39
C LYS A 143 -5.11 3.64 5.63
N MET A 144 -4.69 4.90 5.76
CA MET A 144 -5.14 5.79 6.83
C MET A 144 -6.56 6.33 6.64
N GLY A 145 -7.20 6.09 5.48
CA GLY A 145 -8.54 6.58 5.17
C GLY A 145 -8.58 7.97 4.50
N TYR A 146 -7.44 8.52 4.10
CA TYR A 146 -7.37 9.83 3.44
C TYR A 146 -7.43 9.70 1.90
N THR A 147 -8.44 8.99 1.41
CA THR A 147 -8.63 8.64 0.00
C THR A 147 -8.51 9.85 -0.93
N ARG A 148 -9.15 10.97 -0.59
CA ARG A 148 -9.09 12.22 -1.38
C ARG A 148 -7.67 12.79 -1.45
N SER A 149 -6.92 12.72 -0.36
CA SER A 149 -5.53 13.21 -0.32
C SER A 149 -4.61 12.32 -1.15
N ALA A 150 -4.77 11.00 -1.04
CA ALA A 150 -4.03 10.02 -1.84
C ALA A 150 -4.26 10.24 -3.34
N PHE A 151 -5.53 10.31 -3.76
CA PHE A 151 -5.89 10.54 -5.15
C PHE A 151 -5.32 11.85 -5.68
N ARG A 152 -5.48 12.95 -4.93
CA ARG A 152 -4.94 14.26 -5.32
C ARG A 152 -3.42 14.24 -5.46
N ARG A 153 -2.71 13.57 -4.53
CA ARG A 153 -1.26 13.42 -4.61
C ARG A 153 -0.84 12.69 -5.88
N ILE A 154 -1.47 11.56 -6.20
CA ILE A 154 -1.21 10.80 -7.43
C ILE A 154 -1.45 11.67 -8.66
N MET A 155 -2.61 12.32 -8.73
CA MET A 155 -2.93 13.19 -9.89
C MET A 155 -1.91 14.30 -10.06
N ASN A 156 -1.53 15.00 -8.99
CA ASN A 156 -0.57 16.11 -9.07
C ASN A 156 0.81 15.64 -9.56
N ARG A 157 1.24 14.45 -9.17
CA ARG A 157 2.57 13.95 -9.54
C ARG A 157 2.63 13.30 -10.92
N TYR A 158 1.58 12.58 -11.31
CA TYR A 158 1.58 11.80 -12.56
C TYR A 158 0.99 12.52 -13.76
N MET A 159 0.08 13.50 -13.57
CA MET A 159 -0.50 14.24 -14.70
C MET A 159 0.54 14.94 -15.58
N PRO A 160 1.62 15.56 -15.06
CA PRO A 160 2.66 16.13 -15.90
C PRO A 160 3.36 15.09 -16.80
N LEU A 161 3.50 13.86 -16.36
CA LEU A 161 4.09 12.77 -17.15
C LEU A 161 3.16 12.36 -18.30
N ILE A 162 1.86 12.23 -18.00
CA ILE A 162 0.84 11.81 -18.97
C ILE A 162 0.58 12.90 -20.03
N GLN A 163 0.64 14.17 -19.63
CA GLN A 163 0.46 15.31 -20.53
C GLN A 163 1.69 15.64 -21.37
N ASN A 164 2.82 15.02 -21.10
CA ASN A 164 4.01 15.18 -21.92
C ASN A 164 3.82 14.51 -23.28
N GLU A 165 4.52 15.00 -24.30
CA GLU A 165 4.46 14.49 -25.67
C GLU A 165 4.75 12.98 -25.80
N ASN A 166 5.57 12.42 -24.90
CA ASN A 166 5.88 11.00 -24.87
C ASN A 166 4.76 10.16 -24.23
N ALA A 167 3.90 10.76 -23.39
CA ALA A 167 2.79 10.13 -22.70
C ALA A 167 3.17 8.79 -22.00
N THR A 168 4.39 8.69 -21.46
CA THR A 168 4.94 7.50 -20.82
C THR A 168 5.15 7.72 -19.33
N LEU A 169 5.28 6.64 -18.58
CA LEU A 169 5.61 6.67 -17.16
C LEU A 169 7.12 6.65 -16.97
N TRP A 170 7.66 7.66 -16.30
CA TRP A 170 9.09 7.91 -16.18
C TRP A 170 9.66 7.30 -14.90
N GLU A 171 10.97 7.06 -14.92
CA GLU A 171 11.72 6.59 -13.77
C GLU A 171 11.72 7.60 -12.63
N ASP A 172 11.75 8.90 -12.96
CA ASP A 172 11.83 10.00 -12.02
C ASP A 172 10.83 11.12 -12.39
N PHE A 173 10.27 11.79 -11.40
CA PHE A 173 9.39 12.94 -11.61
C PHE A 173 10.14 14.19 -12.11
N ALA A 174 11.46 14.26 -11.92
CA ALA A 174 12.32 15.38 -12.34
C ALA A 174 12.85 15.24 -13.78
N ILE A 175 12.29 14.35 -14.59
CA ILE A 175 12.72 14.12 -16.00
C ILE A 175 14.14 13.52 -16.10
N LEU A 176 14.67 13.01 -15.03
CA LEU A 176 15.93 12.28 -15.01
C LEU A 176 15.71 10.78 -15.26
N GLY A 177 16.72 10.07 -15.70
CA GLY A 177 16.65 8.63 -15.96
C GLY A 177 15.84 8.27 -17.21
N THR A 178 15.26 7.06 -17.21
CA THR A 178 14.51 6.54 -18.35
C THR A 178 13.08 7.08 -18.40
N ARG A 179 12.58 7.36 -19.62
CA ARG A 179 11.22 7.88 -19.83
C ARG A 179 10.18 6.78 -20.08
N ASN A 180 10.50 5.55 -19.76
CA ASN A 180 9.58 4.42 -19.79
C ASN A 180 10.03 3.39 -18.76
N HIS A 181 9.51 3.49 -17.55
CA HIS A 181 9.91 2.66 -16.44
C HIS A 181 8.70 2.02 -15.75
N ALA A 182 8.68 0.69 -15.69
CA ALA A 182 7.52 -0.08 -15.21
C ALA A 182 7.14 0.19 -13.74
N TRP A 183 8.08 0.53 -12.86
CA TRP A 183 7.78 0.80 -11.45
C TRP A 183 6.86 2.01 -11.25
N SER A 184 6.75 2.89 -12.25
CA SER A 184 5.85 4.03 -12.21
C SER A 184 4.38 3.66 -12.44
N GLY A 185 4.08 2.40 -12.75
CA GLY A 185 2.72 1.88 -12.88
C GLY A 185 1.96 1.69 -11.58
N GLY A 186 2.58 1.96 -10.43
CA GLY A 186 1.98 1.80 -9.09
C GLY A 186 0.58 2.37 -8.89
N PRO A 187 0.24 3.57 -9.40
CA PRO A 187 -1.09 4.15 -9.24
C PRO A 187 -2.22 3.26 -9.74
N MET A 188 -2.03 2.52 -10.82
CA MET A 188 -3.05 1.59 -11.34
C MET A 188 -3.40 0.52 -10.30
N THR A 189 -2.40 -0.05 -9.63
CA THR A 189 -2.62 -1.04 -8.56
C THR A 189 -3.40 -0.43 -7.39
N LEU A 190 -3.08 0.83 -7.02
CA LEU A 190 -3.78 1.52 -5.94
C LEU A 190 -5.23 1.84 -6.31
N PHE A 191 -5.51 2.24 -7.55
CA PHE A 191 -6.87 2.48 -8.02
C PHE A 191 -7.72 1.21 -7.99
N TYR A 192 -7.18 0.08 -8.43
CA TYR A 192 -7.88 -1.20 -8.31
C TYR A 192 -8.12 -1.58 -6.86
N ARG A 193 -7.12 -1.43 -5.98
CA ARG A 193 -7.22 -1.84 -4.59
C ARG A 193 -8.12 -0.94 -3.74
N TYR A 194 -8.04 0.37 -3.93
CA TYR A 194 -8.67 1.34 -3.02
C TYR A 194 -9.87 2.09 -3.60
N LEU A 195 -9.94 2.31 -4.91
CA LEU A 195 -11.08 2.98 -5.54
C LEU A 195 -12.08 1.95 -6.08
N ALA A 196 -11.64 1.00 -6.88
CA ALA A 196 -12.48 -0.12 -7.29
C ALA A 196 -12.71 -1.13 -6.16
N GLY A 197 -11.87 -1.12 -5.14
CA GLY A 197 -11.99 -1.94 -3.94
C GLY A 197 -11.80 -3.43 -4.19
N VAL A 198 -11.00 -3.81 -5.19
CA VAL A 198 -10.84 -5.21 -5.59
C VAL A 198 -9.85 -5.92 -4.68
N LYS A 199 -10.30 -7.03 -4.09
CA LYS A 199 -9.48 -7.99 -3.35
C LYS A 199 -9.76 -9.39 -3.86
N ILE A 200 -8.71 -10.12 -4.24
CA ILE A 200 -8.82 -11.50 -4.71
C ILE A 200 -8.35 -12.44 -3.62
N ASP A 201 -9.21 -13.33 -3.17
CA ASP A 201 -8.87 -14.43 -2.28
C ASP A 201 -8.78 -15.74 -3.09
N CYS A 202 -7.56 -16.18 -3.34
CA CYS A 202 -7.31 -17.39 -4.12
C CYS A 202 -7.63 -18.67 -3.33
N GLY A 203 -7.59 -18.63 -2.01
CA GLY A 203 -7.92 -19.76 -1.14
C GLY A 203 -9.42 -20.04 -1.12
N GLU A 204 -10.21 -19.00 -0.94
CA GLU A 204 -11.69 -19.08 -0.97
C GLU A 204 -12.26 -19.04 -2.40
N LYS A 205 -11.46 -18.71 -3.41
CA LYS A 205 -11.89 -18.47 -4.79
C LYS A 205 -12.98 -17.40 -4.90
N VAL A 206 -12.75 -16.27 -4.23
CA VAL A 206 -13.68 -15.14 -4.19
C VAL A 206 -12.95 -13.86 -4.62
N VAL A 207 -13.65 -13.04 -5.41
CA VAL A 207 -13.29 -11.65 -5.67
C VAL A 207 -14.22 -10.77 -4.84
N TYR A 208 -13.67 -10.06 -3.89
CA TYR A 208 -14.39 -9.08 -3.09
C TYR A 208 -14.31 -7.70 -3.77
N LEU A 209 -15.43 -6.99 -3.76
CA LEU A 209 -15.55 -5.62 -4.26
C LEU A 209 -15.99 -4.70 -3.12
N CYS A 210 -15.19 -3.68 -2.85
CA CYS A 210 -15.43 -2.65 -1.84
C CYS A 210 -15.25 -1.25 -2.49
N PRO A 211 -16.04 -0.88 -3.50
CA PRO A 211 -15.82 0.33 -4.28
C PRO A 211 -15.97 1.60 -3.44
N ASP A 212 -15.15 2.60 -3.76
CA ASP A 212 -15.18 3.92 -3.16
C ASP A 212 -15.65 4.96 -4.18
N PHE A 213 -16.86 5.49 -3.99
CA PHE A 213 -17.47 6.52 -4.82
C PHE A 213 -17.32 7.94 -4.25
N THR A 214 -16.55 8.12 -3.18
CA THR A 214 -16.34 9.45 -2.61
C THR A 214 -15.59 10.41 -3.53
N ILE A 215 -14.91 9.88 -4.56
CA ILE A 215 -14.08 10.63 -5.50
C ILE A 215 -14.47 10.37 -6.95
N ILE A 216 -14.60 9.11 -7.34
CA ILE A 216 -14.90 8.68 -8.71
C ILE A 216 -16.31 8.09 -8.74
N ARG A 217 -17.20 8.70 -9.53
CA ARG A 217 -18.61 8.33 -9.61
C ARG A 217 -18.89 7.22 -10.61
N GLU A 218 -18.04 7.09 -11.63
CA GLU A 218 -18.14 6.04 -12.63
C GLU A 218 -16.86 5.22 -12.65
N GLN A 219 -17.01 3.90 -12.62
CA GLN A 219 -15.90 2.96 -12.64
C GLN A 219 -16.21 1.86 -13.65
N LYS A 220 -15.32 1.67 -14.61
CA LYS A 220 -15.43 0.60 -15.60
C LYS A 220 -14.07 -0.05 -15.79
N TYR A 221 -14.01 -1.36 -15.54
CA TYR A 221 -12.76 -2.09 -15.65
C TYR A 221 -12.98 -3.55 -16.03
N SER A 222 -11.91 -4.15 -16.55
CA SER A 222 -11.82 -5.56 -16.88
C SER A 222 -10.54 -6.12 -16.30
N MET A 223 -10.60 -7.32 -15.71
CA MET A 223 -9.45 -8.00 -15.15
C MET A 223 -9.48 -9.49 -15.44
N GLN A 224 -8.29 -10.07 -15.58
CA GLN A 224 -8.14 -11.52 -15.71
C GLN A 224 -7.98 -12.14 -14.32
N VAL A 225 -8.81 -13.12 -14.00
CA VAL A 225 -8.77 -13.85 -12.73
C VAL A 225 -8.87 -15.34 -13.00
N ALA A 226 -7.85 -16.10 -12.59
CA ALA A 226 -7.83 -17.57 -12.69
C ALA A 226 -8.22 -18.12 -14.09
N GLY A 227 -7.76 -17.47 -15.16
CA GLY A 227 -7.99 -17.88 -16.54
C GLY A 227 -9.31 -17.39 -17.15
N GLY A 228 -10.17 -16.72 -16.39
CA GLY A 228 -11.39 -16.06 -16.89
C GLY A 228 -11.29 -14.54 -16.82
N ILE A 229 -12.30 -13.85 -17.36
CA ILE A 229 -12.38 -12.39 -17.38
C ILE A 229 -13.55 -11.95 -16.50
N LEU A 230 -13.27 -11.03 -15.59
CA LEU A 230 -14.26 -10.29 -14.82
C LEU A 230 -14.37 -8.88 -15.41
N GLN A 231 -15.57 -8.48 -15.80
CA GLN A 231 -15.88 -7.11 -16.22
C GLN A 231 -16.84 -6.49 -15.21
N VAL A 232 -16.54 -5.26 -14.82
CA VAL A 232 -17.32 -4.53 -13.83
C VAL A 232 -17.57 -3.12 -14.34
N GLU A 233 -18.83 -2.68 -14.27
CA GLU A 233 -19.27 -1.32 -14.56
C GLU A 233 -20.13 -0.85 -13.39
N MET A 234 -19.77 0.27 -12.79
CA MET A 234 -20.45 0.84 -11.64
C MET A 234 -20.65 2.34 -11.85
N ILE A 235 -21.86 2.81 -11.60
CA ILE A 235 -22.21 4.22 -11.70
C ILE A 235 -22.94 4.63 -10.43
N CYS A 236 -22.49 5.73 -9.83
CA CYS A 236 -23.07 6.32 -8.63
C CYS A 236 -23.42 7.79 -8.90
N GLU A 237 -24.64 8.05 -9.35
CA GLU A 237 -25.13 9.38 -9.67
C GLU A 237 -26.38 9.73 -8.87
N GLU A 238 -26.45 10.97 -8.38
CA GLU A 238 -27.53 11.55 -7.57
C GLU A 238 -27.96 10.64 -6.43
N ASN A 239 -28.97 9.81 -6.58
CA ASN A 239 -29.42 8.82 -5.58
C ASN A 239 -29.55 7.42 -6.20
N VAL A 240 -28.80 7.14 -7.26
CA VAL A 240 -28.83 5.88 -7.97
C VAL A 240 -27.45 5.24 -7.98
N LEU A 241 -27.38 4.00 -7.52
CA LEU A 241 -26.21 3.16 -7.67
C LEU A 241 -26.54 2.01 -8.60
N GLN A 242 -25.84 1.94 -9.72
CA GLN A 242 -25.94 0.84 -10.68
C GLN A 242 -24.65 0.04 -10.66
N ILE A 243 -24.75 -1.28 -10.54
CA ILE A 243 -23.62 -2.20 -10.60
C ILE A 243 -23.95 -3.29 -11.60
N LYS A 244 -23.10 -3.42 -12.61
CA LYS A 244 -23.19 -4.48 -13.62
C LYS A 244 -21.90 -5.30 -13.57
N ILE A 245 -22.04 -6.61 -13.44
CA ILE A 245 -20.93 -7.55 -13.34
C ILE A 245 -21.12 -8.65 -14.39
N ASP A 246 -20.15 -8.79 -15.30
CA ASP A 246 -20.03 -9.96 -16.19
C ASP A 246 -18.83 -10.80 -15.70
N ASN A 247 -19.16 -11.89 -15.03
CA ASN A 247 -18.19 -12.79 -14.43
C ASN A 247 -18.02 -14.07 -15.23
N LYS A 248 -16.92 -14.15 -15.99
CA LYS A 248 -16.50 -15.36 -16.73
C LYS A 248 -15.32 -16.06 -16.06
N THR A 249 -15.11 -15.81 -14.78
CA THR A 249 -14.05 -16.44 -13.98
C THR A 249 -14.62 -17.63 -13.20
N PRO A 250 -13.77 -18.56 -12.73
CA PRO A 250 -14.20 -19.64 -11.83
C PRO A 250 -14.39 -19.17 -10.37
N TYR A 251 -14.27 -17.87 -10.07
CA TYR A 251 -14.38 -17.30 -8.74
C TYR A 251 -15.77 -16.67 -8.53
N GLN A 252 -16.25 -16.72 -7.30
CA GLN A 252 -17.42 -15.95 -6.90
C GLN A 252 -17.07 -14.46 -6.80
N VAL A 253 -18.03 -13.58 -7.07
CA VAL A 253 -17.89 -12.14 -6.82
C VAL A 253 -18.81 -11.77 -5.66
N ARG A 254 -18.27 -11.05 -4.67
CA ARG A 254 -19.03 -10.56 -3.51
C ARG A 254 -18.78 -9.08 -3.31
N ILE A 255 -19.85 -8.32 -3.12
CA ILE A 255 -19.77 -6.92 -2.70
C ILE A 255 -19.87 -6.90 -1.17
N GLU A 256 -18.82 -6.40 -0.48
CA GLU A 256 -18.78 -6.37 0.99
C GLU A 256 -19.20 -5.01 1.54
N LYS A 257 -18.63 -3.95 0.98
CA LYS A 257 -18.83 -2.59 1.45
C LYS A 257 -18.77 -1.63 0.26
N ILE A 258 -19.63 -0.63 0.29
CA ILE A 258 -19.62 0.46 -0.69
C ILE A 258 -19.45 1.77 0.07
N ASN A 259 -18.40 2.54 -0.24
CA ASN A 259 -18.22 3.86 0.30
C ASN A 259 -18.94 4.86 -0.60
N LEU A 260 -20.02 5.44 -0.10
CA LEU A 260 -20.84 6.40 -0.83
C LEU A 260 -20.37 7.84 -0.57
N PRO A 261 -20.64 8.78 -1.48
CA PRO A 261 -20.44 10.19 -1.26
C PRO A 261 -21.23 10.72 -0.08
N GLU A 262 -20.74 11.78 0.53
CA GLU A 262 -21.43 12.48 1.61
C GLU A 262 -22.83 12.95 1.16
N GLY A 263 -23.85 12.67 1.97
CA GLY A 263 -25.25 13.01 1.68
C GLY A 263 -26.04 11.95 0.89
N MET A 264 -25.42 10.83 0.49
CA MET A 264 -26.15 9.67 -0.04
C MET A 264 -26.52 8.72 1.11
N GLU A 265 -27.81 8.42 1.24
CA GLU A 265 -28.32 7.58 2.34
C GLU A 265 -28.05 6.09 2.11
N GLU A 266 -27.80 5.35 3.18
CA GLU A 266 -27.60 3.88 3.16
C GLU A 266 -28.82 3.11 2.63
N ASP A 267 -29.99 3.70 2.59
CA ASP A 267 -31.22 3.07 2.06
C ASP A 267 -31.13 2.74 0.56
N ILE A 268 -30.24 3.39 -0.19
CA ILE A 268 -29.96 3.06 -1.59
C ILE A 268 -29.37 1.64 -1.72
N LEU A 269 -28.60 1.21 -0.73
CA LEU A 269 -27.98 -0.13 -0.72
C LEU A 269 -29.01 -1.26 -0.58
N ARG A 270 -30.17 -0.97 -0.01
CA ARG A 270 -31.28 -1.94 0.17
C ARG A 270 -32.11 -2.16 -1.10
N GLN A 271 -31.98 -1.27 -2.09
CA GLN A 271 -32.80 -1.31 -3.31
C GLN A 271 -32.02 -1.89 -4.51
N LEU A 272 -30.75 -2.29 -4.33
CA LEU A 272 -29.98 -2.85 -5.42
C LEU A 272 -30.56 -4.19 -5.89
N PRO A 273 -31.01 -4.31 -7.15
CA PRO A 273 -31.14 -5.62 -7.76
C PRO A 273 -29.73 -6.18 -7.93
N MET A 274 -29.30 -7.03 -7.01
CA MET A 274 -28.05 -7.77 -7.15
C MET A 274 -28.22 -8.75 -8.32
N VAL A 275 -27.88 -8.29 -9.52
CA VAL A 275 -27.79 -9.15 -10.69
C VAL A 275 -26.39 -9.76 -10.67
N PHE A 276 -26.28 -10.97 -10.15
CA PHE A 276 -25.07 -11.80 -10.18
C PHE A 276 -24.98 -12.57 -11.50
#